data_85d831282516e72848172ca36ec69988
#
_entry.id   85d831282516e72848172ca36ec69988
#
_cell.length_a   1.000
_cell.length_b   1.000
_cell.length_c   1.000
_cell.angle_alpha   90.00
_cell.angle_beta   90.00
_cell.angle_gamma   90.00
#
_symmetry.space_group_name_H-M   'P 1'
#
loop_
_entity.id
_entity.type
_entity.pdbx_description
1 polymer ?
#
loop_
_entity_poly.entity_id
_entity_poly.type
_entity_poly.pdbx_seq_one_letter_code
_entity_poly.pdbx_strand_id
1 'polypeptide(L)' 'VVPVAELPAQAERLALRLAGGATEALASTKRLLNDSLNASLAEQLHAEQRAFASCGVNADFGEGLAAFFEKRRPRFNVD' A
#
# COMPACT_ATOMS: atom_id res chain seq x y z
N VAL A 1 13.85 11.56 9.25
CA VAL A 1 14.54 11.92 10.51
C VAL A 1 13.87 13.16 11.09
N VAL A 2 13.53 13.10 12.37
CA VAL A 2 12.87 14.17 13.08
C VAL A 2 13.51 14.36 14.46
N PRO A 3 13.39 15.55 15.08
CA PRO A 3 13.82 15.74 16.46
C PRO A 3 13.13 14.74 17.41
N VAL A 4 13.83 14.32 18.47
CA VAL A 4 13.33 13.31 19.41
C VAL A 4 11.98 13.71 19.99
N ALA A 5 11.78 14.98 20.31
CA ALA A 5 10.53 15.49 20.89
C ALA A 5 9.33 15.31 19.94
N GLU A 6 9.56 15.27 18.64
CA GLU A 6 8.52 15.14 17.62
C GLU A 6 8.27 13.68 17.20
N LEU A 7 9.14 12.77 17.62
CA LEU A 7 9.11 11.38 17.18
C LEU A 7 7.77 10.68 17.45
N PRO A 8 7.18 10.74 18.66
CA PRO A 8 5.91 10.08 18.94
C PRO A 8 4.78 10.57 18.03
N ALA A 9 4.66 11.88 17.85
CA ALA A 9 3.61 12.46 17.01
C ALA A 9 3.78 12.11 15.53
N GLN A 10 5.02 12.13 15.04
CA GLN A 10 5.32 11.78 13.65
C GLN A 10 5.08 10.29 13.39
N ALA A 11 5.45 9.42 14.33
CA ALA A 11 5.22 7.99 14.23
C ALA A 11 3.71 7.68 14.19
N GLU A 12 2.93 8.31 15.06
CA GLU A 12 1.47 8.14 15.08
C GLU A 12 0.84 8.60 13.77
N ARG A 13 1.25 9.75 13.27
CA ARG A 13 0.73 10.30 12.01
C ARG A 13 1.00 9.35 10.85
N LEU A 14 2.20 8.80 10.76
CA LEU A 14 2.55 7.83 9.73
C LEU A 14 1.73 6.55 9.86
N ALA A 15 1.60 6.03 11.09
CA ALA A 15 0.82 4.82 11.35
C ALA A 15 -0.64 5.00 10.95
N LEU A 16 -1.26 6.12 11.30
CA LEU A 16 -2.65 6.42 10.93
C LEU A 16 -2.82 6.55 9.41
N ARG A 17 -1.85 7.16 8.73
CA ARG A 17 -1.88 7.28 7.28
C ARG A 17 -1.81 5.90 6.61
N LEU A 18 -0.95 5.02 7.09
CA LEU A 18 -0.85 3.66 6.58
C LEU A 18 -2.11 2.84 6.89
N ALA A 19 -2.66 2.99 8.09
CA ALA A 19 -3.88 2.29 8.49
C ALA A 19 -5.09 2.69 7.64
N GLY A 20 -5.12 3.92 7.14
CA GLY A 20 -6.17 4.39 6.23
C GLY A 20 -5.92 4.07 4.77
N GLY A 21 -4.81 3.46 4.43
CA GLY A 21 -4.47 3.07 3.06
C GLY A 21 -5.09 1.75 2.65
N ALA A 22 -4.85 1.36 1.40
CA ALA A 22 -5.26 0.06 0.85
C ALA A 22 -4.33 -1.02 1.43
N THR A 23 -4.75 -1.68 2.50
CA THR A 23 -3.90 -2.57 3.30
C THR A 23 -3.33 -3.74 2.53
N GLU A 24 -4.11 -4.35 1.62
CA GLU A 24 -3.60 -5.44 0.78
C GLU A 24 -2.49 -4.97 -0.17
N ALA A 25 -2.67 -3.80 -0.77
CA ALA A 25 -1.66 -3.22 -1.65
C ALA A 25 -0.38 -2.89 -0.87
N LEU A 26 -0.51 -2.33 0.33
CA LEU A 26 0.63 -2.03 1.19
C LEU A 26 1.35 -3.29 1.64
N ALA A 27 0.61 -4.34 2.00
CA ALA A 27 1.18 -5.63 2.37
C ALA A 27 1.93 -6.27 1.20
N SER A 28 1.35 -6.23 -0.01
CA SER A 28 1.99 -6.73 -1.22
C SER A 28 3.27 -5.97 -1.54
N THR A 29 3.23 -4.65 -1.43
CA THR A 29 4.41 -3.80 -1.64
C THR A 29 5.54 -4.17 -0.68
N LYS A 30 5.22 -4.37 0.59
CA LYS A 30 6.21 -4.77 1.59
C LYS A 30 6.83 -6.13 1.25
N ARG A 31 6.02 -7.11 0.89
CA ARG A 31 6.52 -8.44 0.48
C ARG A 31 7.45 -8.34 -0.74
N LEU A 32 7.02 -7.60 -1.77
CA LEU A 32 7.81 -7.43 -2.99
C LEU A 32 9.16 -6.77 -2.70
N LEU A 33 9.18 -5.75 -1.86
CA LEU A 33 10.43 -5.08 -1.48
C LEU A 33 11.35 -6.01 -0.69
N ASN A 34 10.81 -6.75 0.26
CA ASN A 34 11.60 -7.69 1.06
C ASN A 34 12.20 -8.80 0.20
N ASP A 35 11.44 -9.33 -0.75
CA ASP A 35 11.87 -10.43 -1.60
C ASP A 35 12.81 -9.98 -2.72
N SER A 36 12.78 -8.69 -3.08
CA SER A 36 13.55 -8.15 -4.20
C SER A 36 15.06 -8.34 -4.06
N LEU A 37 15.57 -8.40 -2.84
CA LEU A 37 16.99 -8.57 -2.58
C LEU A 37 17.50 -9.97 -2.96
N ASN A 38 16.60 -10.95 -3.05
CA ASN A 38 16.94 -12.33 -3.36
C ASN A 38 16.33 -12.83 -4.66
N ALA A 39 15.73 -11.93 -5.44
CA ALA A 39 15.07 -12.27 -6.70
C ALA A 39 15.89 -11.74 -7.89
N SER A 40 15.87 -12.49 -9.00
CA SER A 40 16.34 -11.96 -10.27
C SER A 40 15.35 -10.90 -10.79
N LEU A 41 15.78 -10.11 -11.77
CA LEU A 41 14.88 -9.13 -12.41
C LEU A 41 13.63 -9.83 -12.99
N ALA A 42 13.81 -10.93 -13.67
CA ALA A 42 12.69 -11.68 -14.27
C ALA A 42 11.72 -12.20 -13.20
N GLU A 43 12.24 -12.76 -12.11
CA GLU A 43 11.43 -13.22 -10.99
C GLU A 43 10.68 -12.07 -10.33
N GLN A 44 11.34 -10.94 -10.14
CA GLN A 44 10.73 -9.75 -9.54
C GLN A 44 9.59 -9.20 -10.40
N LEU A 45 9.81 -9.06 -11.71
CA LEU A 45 8.78 -8.58 -12.62
C LEU A 45 7.57 -9.51 -12.63
N HIS A 46 7.80 -10.82 -12.61
CA HIS A 46 6.72 -11.80 -12.55
C HIS A 46 5.94 -11.73 -11.23
N ALA A 47 6.65 -11.54 -10.11
CA ALA A 47 6.02 -11.38 -8.79
C ALA A 47 5.17 -10.10 -8.72
N GLU A 48 5.65 -9.00 -9.30
CA GLU A 48 4.90 -7.74 -9.36
C GLU A 48 3.65 -7.86 -10.21
N GLN A 49 3.73 -8.57 -11.33
CA GLN A 49 2.56 -8.84 -12.19
C GLN A 49 1.49 -9.61 -11.42
N ARG A 50 1.86 -10.65 -10.69
CA ARG A 50 0.92 -11.43 -9.89
C ARG A 50 0.31 -10.61 -8.76
N ALA A 51 1.11 -9.79 -8.09
CA ALA A 51 0.63 -8.92 -7.03
C ALA A 51 -0.36 -7.89 -7.56
N PHE A 52 -0.08 -7.29 -8.71
CA PHE A 52 -0.99 -6.36 -9.35
C PHE A 52 -2.33 -7.03 -9.69
N ALA A 53 -2.30 -8.21 -10.28
CA ALA A 53 -3.51 -8.96 -10.62
C ALA A 53 -4.33 -9.31 -9.36
N SER A 54 -3.67 -9.69 -8.28
CA SER A 54 -4.32 -9.97 -7.00
C SER A 54 -4.99 -8.73 -6.42
N CYS A 55 -4.31 -7.59 -6.47
CA CYS A 55 -4.89 -6.32 -6.00
C CYS A 55 -6.09 -5.89 -6.85
N GLY A 56 -6.06 -6.20 -8.15
CA GLY A 56 -7.14 -5.83 -9.08
C GLY A 56 -8.49 -6.46 -8.78
N VAL A 57 -8.51 -7.59 -8.08
CA VAL A 57 -9.76 -8.26 -7.67
C VAL A 57 -10.17 -7.91 -6.23
N ASN A 58 -9.39 -7.10 -5.55
CA ASN A 58 -9.69 -6.66 -4.20
C ASN A 58 -10.68 -5.48 -4.23
N ALA A 59 -11.54 -5.41 -3.22
CA ALA A 59 -12.53 -4.33 -3.11
C ALA A 59 -11.89 -2.93 -3.06
N ASP A 60 -10.70 -2.80 -2.51
CA ASP A 60 -9.96 -1.54 -2.44
C ASP A 60 -9.64 -0.99 -3.84
N PHE A 61 -9.40 -1.87 -4.82
CA PHE A 61 -9.16 -1.43 -6.19
C PHE A 61 -10.38 -0.71 -6.75
N GLY A 62 -11.57 -1.27 -6.56
CA GLY A 62 -12.82 -0.65 -6.99
C GLY A 62 -13.05 0.69 -6.31
N GLU A 63 -12.82 0.77 -5.01
CA GLU A 63 -12.94 2.01 -4.26
C GLU A 63 -11.93 3.06 -4.73
N GLY A 64 -10.68 2.67 -4.93
CA GLY A 64 -9.65 3.58 -5.44
C GLY A 64 -10.00 4.13 -6.81
N LEU A 65 -10.51 3.28 -7.69
CA LEU A 65 -10.91 3.67 -9.04
C LEU A 65 -12.11 4.63 -9.01
N ALA A 66 -13.13 4.31 -8.22
CA ALA A 66 -14.31 5.17 -8.05
C ALA A 66 -13.91 6.55 -7.49
N ALA A 67 -13.08 6.56 -6.45
CA ALA A 67 -12.61 7.79 -5.84
C ALA A 67 -11.83 8.66 -6.84
N PHE A 68 -11.02 8.04 -7.69
CA PHE A 68 -10.27 8.76 -8.72
C PHE A 68 -11.20 9.47 -9.71
N PHE A 69 -12.21 8.76 -10.22
CA PHE A 69 -13.16 9.36 -11.16
C PHE A 69 -14.08 10.39 -10.52
N GLU A 70 -14.43 10.18 -9.25
CA GLU A 70 -15.28 11.12 -8.50
C GLU A 70 -14.51 12.28 -7.89
N LYS A 71 -13.18 12.30 -8.04
CA LYS A 71 -12.29 13.34 -7.50
C LYS A 71 -12.45 13.55 -6.01
N ARG A 72 -12.54 12.44 -5.28
CA ARG A 72 -12.61 12.41 -3.82
C ARG A 72 -11.52 11.52 -3.25
N ARG A 73 -11.31 11.59 -1.95
CA ARG A 73 -10.41 10.67 -1.28
C ARG A 73 -11.06 9.28 -1.18
N PRO A 74 -10.32 8.20 -1.44
CA PRO A 74 -10.83 6.85 -1.24
C PRO A 74 -11.06 6.58 0.24
N ARG A 75 -12.06 5.74 0.52
CA ARG A 75 -12.40 5.28 1.87
C ARG A 75 -12.10 3.80 1.97
N PHE A 76 -10.85 3.50 2.33
CA PHE A 76 -10.43 2.13 2.56
C PHE A 76 -10.73 1.70 4.00
N ASN A 77 -10.89 0.39 4.23
CA ASN A 77 -11.04 -0.18 5.57
C ASN A 77 -12.25 0.37 6.34
N VAL A 78 -13.30 0.72 5.66
CA VAL A 78 -14.60 1.08 6.26
C VAL A 78 -15.58 -0.07 6.09
N ASP A 79 -16.29 -0.35 7.17
CA ASP A 79 -17.32 -1.41 7.19
C ASP A 79 -18.62 -0.95 6.54
#